data_0517991487082d3f16db3626cbdff35a
#
_entry.id   0517991487082d3f16db3626cbdff35a
#
_cell.length_a   1.000
_cell.length_b   1.000
_cell.length_c   1.000
_cell.angle_alpha   90.00
_cell.angle_beta   90.00
_cell.angle_gamma   90.00
#
_symmetry.space_group_name_H-M   'P 1'
#
loop_
_entity.id
_entity.type
_entity.pdbx_description
1 polymer ?
#
loop_
_entity_poly.entity_id
_entity_poly.type
_entity_poly.pdbx_seq_one_letter_code
_entity_poly.pdbx_strand_id
1 'polypeptide(L)'
;MVSKAKSIALYGLDGIVVEVEADITKLEEKFDIVGLPDTAVKESKDRVRSAIKNTSGNFPYTSITINLAPADVKKEGAYLDLPIAVTILRAVDNKLTRDIGGTIFIGELSLEGKLRPVTGVLPITLCAKKEGYKRIVLPYENAKEASLVSGIEIIPAENLKKVIEFLSGEEIEPYPFTEFVGKTADEYASDLKYVKGQYVARRALEVAVSGGHNMLMVGAPGSGKTMLAKCIPSIIPDMTFEEALETTAIYSVYGALDRKEGVIRKRPFVTPHHTATNIALVGGGQSVKPGLISLAHNGVLYLDEMPEYTRQTLECLRQPLEDGVITVSRAKANIKYPADFMLVASMNPCPCGNYGSATKECKCTDTQIRKYRAKISGPLLDRIDIQVQVDNVEYDQLVAKGDEESSETVRQRVNKARLIQRERFKDDGILCNAQMGERQLAKYCVLSPENDKLMKRSFEALGLSARARSRILKVARTIADLDYSETIEKKHLLEAIGYRSSMLDDM
;
A
#
# COMPACT_ATOMS: atom_id res chain seq x y z
N MET A 1 -3.49 -43.00 15.19
CA MET A 1 -4.80 -42.39 14.86
C MET A 1 -4.50 -41.09 14.17
N VAL A 2 -4.96 -40.89 12.93
CA VAL A 2 -4.65 -39.67 12.16
C VAL A 2 -5.77 -38.66 12.38
N SER A 3 -5.42 -37.45 12.81
CA SER A 3 -6.31 -36.30 12.91
C SER A 3 -5.86 -35.20 11.94
N LYS A 4 -6.79 -34.37 11.48
CA LYS A 4 -6.51 -33.29 10.51
C LYS A 4 -7.15 -31.99 10.92
N ALA A 5 -6.43 -30.89 10.71
CA ALA A 5 -6.96 -29.53 10.76
C ALA A 5 -6.41 -28.74 9.55
N LYS A 6 -7.02 -27.61 9.26
CA LYS A 6 -6.62 -26.77 8.13
C LYS A 6 -6.19 -25.39 8.56
N SER A 7 -5.18 -24.87 7.88
CA SER A 7 -4.66 -23.54 8.05
C SER A 7 -4.37 -22.93 6.66
N ILE A 8 -3.87 -21.71 6.63
CA ILE A 8 -3.45 -21.04 5.39
C ILE A 8 -2.06 -20.44 5.61
N ALA A 9 -1.11 -20.80 4.74
CA ALA A 9 0.20 -20.19 4.67
C ALA A 9 0.18 -19.05 3.66
N LEU A 10 0.85 -17.94 3.98
CA LEU A 10 0.97 -16.80 3.08
C LEU A 10 2.20 -16.92 2.18
N TYR A 11 2.00 -16.54 0.93
CA TYR A 11 3.02 -16.35 -0.07
C TYR A 11 2.83 -14.96 -0.70
N GLY A 12 3.49 -13.95 -0.13
CA GLY A 12 3.17 -12.56 -0.41
C GLY A 12 1.81 -12.16 0.18
N LEU A 13 0.87 -11.79 -0.68
CA LEU A 13 -0.52 -11.54 -0.30
C LEU A 13 -1.44 -12.73 -0.62
N ASP A 14 -0.94 -13.74 -1.32
CA ASP A 14 -1.72 -14.91 -1.67
C ASP A 14 -1.65 -15.95 -0.54
N GLY A 15 -2.77 -16.64 -0.30
CA GLY A 15 -2.85 -17.73 0.66
C GLY A 15 -2.81 -19.10 -0.03
N ILE A 16 -2.18 -20.07 0.64
CA ILE A 16 -2.17 -21.47 0.25
C ILE A 16 -2.70 -22.31 1.40
N VAL A 17 -3.72 -23.11 1.16
CA VAL A 17 -4.27 -23.99 2.19
C VAL A 17 -3.23 -25.01 2.64
N VAL A 18 -3.03 -25.10 3.94
CA VAL A 18 -2.13 -26.08 4.58
C VAL A 18 -2.97 -27.07 5.35
N GLU A 19 -2.87 -28.35 4.98
CA GLU A 19 -3.42 -29.43 5.77
C GLU A 19 -2.38 -29.83 6.82
N VAL A 20 -2.79 -29.76 8.08
CA VAL A 20 -2.00 -30.17 9.25
C VAL A 20 -2.51 -31.54 9.69
N GLU A 21 -1.67 -32.57 9.60
CA GLU A 21 -2.00 -33.94 9.95
C GLU A 21 -1.16 -34.36 11.16
N ALA A 22 -1.78 -34.96 12.15
CA ALA A 22 -1.07 -35.57 13.28
C ALA A 22 -1.24 -37.09 13.23
N ASP A 23 -0.13 -37.82 13.25
CA ASP A 23 -0.10 -39.24 13.51
C ASP A 23 0.48 -39.51 14.89
N ILE A 24 -0.30 -40.19 15.73
CA ILE A 24 0.05 -40.52 17.12
C ILE A 24 0.17 -42.02 17.26
N THR A 25 1.38 -42.48 17.66
CA THR A 25 1.70 -43.88 17.83
C THR A 25 2.24 -44.15 19.27
N LYS A 26 1.92 -45.32 19.84
CA LYS A 26 2.35 -45.72 21.17
C LYS A 26 3.80 -46.27 21.17
N LEU A 27 4.75 -45.40 20.84
CA LEU A 27 6.19 -45.68 20.83
C LEU A 27 6.89 -44.73 21.83
N GLU A 28 8.22 -44.73 21.81
CA GLU A 28 9.04 -43.77 22.57
C GLU A 28 8.60 -42.31 22.33
N GLU A 29 8.71 -41.47 23.37
CA GLU A 29 8.32 -40.08 23.32
C GLU A 29 9.14 -39.32 22.26
N LYS A 30 8.49 -38.93 21.18
CA LYS A 30 9.08 -38.16 20.09
C LYS A 30 8.07 -37.17 19.54
N PHE A 31 8.52 -35.96 19.21
CA PHE A 31 7.67 -34.96 18.59
C PHE A 31 8.39 -34.37 17.38
N ASP A 32 7.95 -34.71 16.17
CA ASP A 32 8.53 -34.25 14.92
C ASP A 32 7.54 -33.49 14.07
N ILE A 33 8.04 -32.46 13.32
CA ILE A 33 7.27 -31.70 12.34
C ILE A 33 7.98 -31.84 10.99
N VAL A 34 7.26 -32.31 9.98
CA VAL A 34 7.72 -32.49 8.60
C VAL A 34 6.88 -31.65 7.61
N GLY A 35 7.32 -31.50 6.36
CA GLY A 35 6.63 -30.71 5.34
C GLY A 35 7.22 -29.31 5.17
N LEU A 36 8.55 -29.18 5.16
CA LEU A 36 9.33 -27.94 4.97
C LEU A 36 9.02 -26.83 6.00
N PRO A 37 9.01 -27.13 7.32
CA PRO A 37 8.87 -26.10 8.35
C PRO A 37 10.10 -25.18 8.38
N ASP A 38 9.89 -23.89 8.60
CA ASP A 38 10.96 -22.96 8.94
C ASP A 38 11.41 -23.12 10.42
N THR A 39 12.33 -22.27 10.87
CA THR A 39 12.82 -22.33 12.27
C THR A 39 11.69 -22.04 13.25
N ALA A 40 10.84 -21.05 12.97
CA ALA A 40 9.73 -20.66 13.87
C ALA A 40 8.70 -21.78 14.01
N VAL A 41 8.38 -22.49 12.93
CA VAL A 41 7.49 -23.66 12.92
C VAL A 41 8.16 -24.85 13.63
N LYS A 42 9.48 -25.04 13.52
CA LYS A 42 10.18 -26.09 14.30
C LYS A 42 10.12 -25.83 15.80
N GLU A 43 10.22 -24.58 16.23
CA GLU A 43 10.08 -24.16 17.64
C GLU A 43 8.63 -24.29 18.17
N SER A 44 7.63 -24.41 17.27
CA SER A 44 6.24 -24.69 17.66
C SER A 44 6.09 -25.93 18.53
N LYS A 45 7.00 -26.92 18.41
CA LYS A 45 7.00 -28.13 19.26
C LYS A 45 6.93 -27.78 20.74
N ASP A 46 7.84 -26.89 21.18
CA ASP A 46 7.98 -26.55 22.60
C ASP A 46 6.82 -25.69 23.09
N ARG A 47 6.37 -24.73 22.22
CA ARG A 47 5.21 -23.86 22.55
C ARG A 47 3.93 -24.67 22.63
N VAL A 48 3.62 -25.49 21.64
CA VAL A 48 2.42 -26.32 21.58
C VAL A 48 2.39 -27.34 22.75
N ARG A 49 3.53 -28.02 23.02
CA ARG A 49 3.66 -28.96 24.13
C ARG A 49 3.32 -28.30 25.45
N SER A 50 3.95 -27.15 25.71
CA SER A 50 3.74 -26.40 26.98
C SER A 50 2.32 -25.86 27.06
N ALA A 51 1.78 -25.29 25.99
CA ALA A 51 0.42 -24.77 25.96
C ALA A 51 -0.63 -25.85 26.22
N ILE A 52 -0.53 -27.02 25.60
CA ILE A 52 -1.44 -28.13 25.82
C ILE A 52 -1.32 -28.62 27.29
N LYS A 53 -0.10 -28.85 27.78
CA LYS A 53 0.13 -29.30 29.16
C LYS A 53 -0.46 -28.33 30.19
N ASN A 54 -0.26 -27.02 29.99
CA ASN A 54 -0.74 -26.01 30.94
C ASN A 54 -2.25 -25.73 30.83
N THR A 55 -2.88 -26.09 29.70
CA THR A 55 -4.34 -25.89 29.50
C THR A 55 -5.15 -27.14 29.87
N SER A 56 -4.70 -28.33 29.42
CA SER A 56 -5.45 -29.60 29.62
C SER A 56 -4.89 -30.49 30.74
N GLY A 57 -3.79 -30.09 31.37
CA GLY A 57 -3.14 -30.80 32.46
C GLY A 57 -2.18 -31.91 32.02
N ASN A 58 -2.34 -32.47 30.84
CA ASN A 58 -1.49 -33.55 30.33
C ASN A 58 -1.13 -33.37 28.85
N PHE A 59 0.11 -33.70 28.51
CA PHE A 59 0.55 -33.88 27.14
C PHE A 59 0.78 -35.39 26.89
N PRO A 60 0.36 -35.97 25.75
CA PRO A 60 0.48 -37.42 25.56
C PRO A 60 1.95 -37.85 25.50
N TYR A 61 2.29 -38.86 26.32
CA TYR A 61 3.60 -39.53 26.30
C TYR A 61 3.64 -40.58 25.17
N THR A 62 3.71 -40.11 23.93
CA THR A 62 3.64 -40.91 22.70
C THR A 62 4.51 -40.30 21.64
N SER A 63 4.78 -41.06 20.58
CA SER A 63 5.41 -40.49 19.36
C SER A 63 4.37 -39.74 18.57
N ILE A 64 4.64 -38.45 18.33
CA ILE A 64 3.80 -37.52 17.54
C ILE A 64 4.55 -37.09 16.32
N THR A 65 3.99 -37.30 15.14
CA THR A 65 4.49 -36.77 13.88
C THR A 65 3.46 -35.83 13.27
N ILE A 66 3.83 -34.57 13.10
CA ILE A 66 3.00 -33.58 12.40
C ILE A 66 3.50 -33.45 10.97
N ASN A 67 2.61 -33.66 10.01
CA ASN A 67 2.86 -33.40 8.59
C ASN A 67 2.13 -32.14 8.15
N LEU A 68 2.86 -31.23 7.48
CA LEU A 68 2.33 -29.98 6.91
C LEU A 68 2.27 -30.11 5.38
N ALA A 69 1.11 -30.44 4.84
CA ALA A 69 0.91 -30.57 3.38
C ALA A 69 0.41 -29.26 2.76
N PRO A 70 0.79 -28.94 1.49
CA PRO A 70 1.67 -29.68 0.59
C PRO A 70 3.16 -29.52 0.91
N ALA A 71 3.99 -30.50 0.61
CA ALA A 71 5.40 -30.55 0.98
C ALA A 71 6.33 -29.65 0.14
N ASP A 72 5.86 -29.15 -0.98
CA ASP A 72 6.61 -28.26 -1.91
C ASP A 72 6.58 -26.79 -1.50
N VAL A 73 5.67 -26.42 -0.60
CA VAL A 73 5.54 -25.05 -0.08
C VAL A 73 6.22 -24.93 1.28
N LYS A 74 7.11 -23.95 1.44
CA LYS A 74 7.73 -23.63 2.73
C LYS A 74 6.71 -22.99 3.66
N LYS A 75 6.57 -23.50 4.88
CA LYS A 75 5.70 -22.96 5.91
C LYS A 75 6.51 -22.08 6.85
N GLU A 76 6.15 -20.81 6.94
CA GLU A 76 6.83 -19.80 7.74
C GLU A 76 5.88 -19.20 8.76
N GLY A 77 6.40 -18.95 9.97
CA GLY A 77 5.69 -18.22 11.02
C GLY A 77 4.96 -19.06 12.06
N ALA A 78 4.84 -18.49 13.27
CA ALA A 78 4.29 -19.15 14.44
C ALA A 78 2.76 -19.34 14.45
N TYR A 79 2.04 -18.79 13.44
CA TYR A 79 0.57 -18.90 13.39
C TYR A 79 0.06 -20.32 13.14
N LEU A 80 0.95 -21.27 12.87
CA LEU A 80 0.64 -22.70 12.76
C LEU A 80 0.59 -23.40 14.12
N ASP A 81 0.96 -22.74 15.22
CA ASP A 81 0.89 -23.34 16.57
C ASP A 81 -0.54 -23.83 16.88
N LEU A 82 -1.55 -22.99 16.62
CA LEU A 82 -2.94 -23.35 16.90
C LEU A 82 -3.44 -24.56 16.10
N PRO A 83 -3.32 -24.64 14.77
CA PRO A 83 -3.76 -25.83 14.03
C PRO A 83 -2.98 -27.08 14.41
N ILE A 84 -1.69 -27.00 14.77
CA ILE A 84 -0.92 -28.14 15.29
C ILE A 84 -1.51 -28.59 16.62
N ALA A 85 -1.78 -27.67 17.56
CA ALA A 85 -2.40 -28.00 18.86
C ALA A 85 -3.78 -28.64 18.70
N VAL A 86 -4.64 -28.08 17.82
CA VAL A 86 -5.98 -28.61 17.50
C VAL A 86 -5.89 -30.04 17.00
N THR A 87 -4.94 -30.31 16.08
CA THR A 87 -4.78 -31.63 15.49
C THR A 87 -4.35 -32.67 16.54
N ILE A 88 -3.40 -32.32 17.43
CA ILE A 88 -2.95 -33.19 18.53
C ILE A 88 -4.10 -33.43 19.51
N LEU A 89 -4.78 -32.39 19.99
CA LEU A 89 -5.88 -32.51 20.94
C LEU A 89 -6.99 -33.42 20.42
N ARG A 90 -7.41 -33.27 19.17
CA ARG A 90 -8.44 -34.12 18.55
C ARG A 90 -8.00 -35.59 18.34
N ALA A 91 -6.70 -35.82 18.20
CA ALA A 91 -6.19 -37.19 18.10
C ALA A 91 -6.19 -37.95 19.44
N VAL A 92 -6.15 -37.22 20.59
CA VAL A 92 -6.07 -37.81 21.91
C VAL A 92 -7.39 -37.75 22.69
N ASP A 93 -8.23 -36.75 22.44
CA ASP A 93 -9.49 -36.54 23.18
C ASP A 93 -10.71 -36.76 22.28
N ASN A 94 -11.38 -37.87 22.49
CA ASN A 94 -12.59 -38.27 21.78
C ASN A 94 -13.82 -37.37 22.07
N LYS A 95 -13.73 -36.45 23.04
CA LYS A 95 -14.82 -35.52 23.34
C LYS A 95 -14.84 -34.31 22.38
N LEU A 96 -13.77 -34.08 21.64
CA LEU A 96 -13.65 -32.97 20.67
C LEU A 96 -14.28 -33.37 19.34
N THR A 97 -15.62 -33.43 19.30
CA THR A 97 -16.40 -34.04 18.20
C THR A 97 -16.88 -33.08 17.16
N ARG A 98 -16.73 -31.74 17.37
CA ARG A 98 -17.19 -30.73 16.38
C ARG A 98 -16.59 -31.00 15.00
N ASP A 99 -17.43 -30.94 13.96
CA ASP A 99 -16.95 -30.95 12.58
C ASP A 99 -16.20 -29.65 12.27
N ILE A 100 -14.93 -29.80 11.89
CA ILE A 100 -14.02 -28.70 11.53
C ILE A 100 -13.65 -28.69 10.06
N GLY A 101 -14.30 -29.52 9.22
CA GLY A 101 -13.98 -29.62 7.79
C GLY A 101 -14.08 -28.29 7.03
N GLY A 102 -14.98 -27.40 7.46
CA GLY A 102 -15.13 -26.05 6.90
C GLY A 102 -14.47 -24.93 7.72
N THR A 103 -13.50 -25.24 8.58
CA THR A 103 -12.91 -24.30 9.53
C THR A 103 -11.39 -24.17 9.32
N ILE A 104 -10.90 -22.94 9.24
CA ILE A 104 -9.47 -22.60 9.25
C ILE A 104 -9.05 -22.22 10.67
N PHE A 105 -7.87 -22.62 11.08
CA PHE A 105 -7.26 -22.29 12.38
C PHE A 105 -5.96 -21.55 12.17
N ILE A 106 -5.79 -20.40 12.83
CA ILE A 106 -4.54 -19.63 12.86
C ILE A 106 -4.32 -19.03 14.24
N GLY A 107 -3.08 -19.01 14.71
CA GLY A 107 -2.72 -18.37 15.97
C GLY A 107 -1.39 -18.85 16.52
N GLU A 108 -0.63 -17.96 17.13
CA GLU A 108 0.55 -18.29 17.91
C GLU A 108 0.16 -18.61 19.34
N LEU A 109 0.77 -19.63 19.94
CA LEU A 109 0.53 -20.02 21.32
C LEU A 109 1.66 -19.53 22.23
N SER A 110 1.29 -18.91 23.37
CA SER A 110 2.21 -18.76 24.48
C SER A 110 2.37 -20.10 25.24
N LEU A 111 3.40 -20.23 26.05
CA LEU A 111 3.61 -21.41 26.87
C LEU A 111 2.47 -21.67 27.87
N GLU A 112 1.73 -20.63 28.24
CA GLU A 112 0.55 -20.71 29.13
C GLU A 112 -0.76 -21.00 28.38
N GLY A 113 -0.71 -21.13 27.04
CA GLY A 113 -1.88 -21.39 26.22
C GLY A 113 -2.68 -20.15 25.82
N LYS A 114 -2.17 -18.91 26.00
CA LYS A 114 -2.77 -17.70 25.41
C LYS A 114 -2.56 -17.71 23.93
N LEU A 115 -3.57 -17.27 23.16
CA LEU A 115 -3.45 -16.99 21.74
C LEU A 115 -2.90 -15.58 21.55
N ARG A 116 -1.75 -15.50 20.89
CA ARG A 116 -1.09 -14.25 20.52
C ARG A 116 -1.48 -13.83 19.11
N PRO A 117 -1.62 -12.53 18.87
CA PRO A 117 -1.96 -12.01 17.55
C PRO A 117 -0.85 -12.28 16.54
N VAL A 118 -1.27 -12.55 15.29
CA VAL A 118 -0.41 -12.86 14.15
C VAL A 118 -0.54 -11.82 13.04
N THR A 119 0.38 -11.82 12.10
CA THR A 119 0.39 -10.93 10.94
C THR A 119 -0.23 -11.61 9.73
N GLY A 120 -0.79 -10.83 8.79
CA GLY A 120 -1.33 -11.36 7.54
C GLY A 120 -2.72 -11.97 7.66
N VAL A 121 -3.49 -11.61 8.70
CA VAL A 121 -4.80 -12.21 8.95
C VAL A 121 -5.82 -11.85 7.89
N LEU A 122 -5.83 -10.62 7.40
CA LEU A 122 -6.76 -10.21 6.34
C LEU A 122 -6.58 -11.02 5.05
N PRO A 123 -5.37 -11.14 4.45
CA PRO A 123 -5.17 -11.99 3.27
C PRO A 123 -5.45 -13.47 3.55
N ILE A 124 -5.16 -13.99 4.74
CA ILE A 124 -5.55 -15.35 5.14
C ILE A 124 -7.08 -15.50 5.11
N THR A 125 -7.82 -14.54 5.67
CA THR A 125 -9.29 -14.58 5.73
C THR A 125 -9.92 -14.46 4.33
N LEU A 126 -9.35 -13.60 3.46
CA LEU A 126 -9.77 -13.48 2.06
C LEU A 126 -9.55 -14.79 1.29
N CYS A 127 -8.39 -15.44 1.51
CA CYS A 127 -8.13 -16.75 0.93
C CYS A 127 -9.10 -17.82 1.47
N ALA A 128 -9.34 -17.87 2.77
CA ALA A 128 -10.28 -18.81 3.37
C ALA A 128 -11.68 -18.70 2.75
N LYS A 129 -12.17 -17.47 2.56
CA LYS A 129 -13.45 -17.22 1.88
C LYS A 129 -13.44 -17.69 0.43
N LYS A 130 -12.38 -17.37 -0.32
CA LYS A 130 -12.21 -17.76 -1.73
C LYS A 130 -12.21 -19.28 -1.91
N GLU A 131 -11.56 -20.00 -0.99
CA GLU A 131 -11.50 -21.46 -0.97
C GLU A 131 -12.76 -22.13 -0.40
N GLY A 132 -13.80 -21.33 -0.04
CA GLY A 132 -15.11 -21.83 0.38
C GLY A 132 -15.21 -22.27 1.84
N TYR A 133 -14.24 -21.91 2.68
CA TYR A 133 -14.33 -22.12 4.13
C TYR A 133 -15.38 -21.21 4.75
N LYS A 134 -16.10 -21.77 5.73
CA LYS A 134 -17.23 -21.07 6.38
C LYS A 134 -16.80 -20.34 7.64
N ARG A 135 -15.75 -20.80 8.31
CA ARG A 135 -15.31 -20.30 9.61
C ARG A 135 -13.79 -20.17 9.67
N ILE A 136 -13.34 -19.19 10.46
CA ILE A 136 -11.94 -19.06 10.84
C ILE A 136 -11.84 -18.83 12.35
N VAL A 137 -11.05 -19.66 13.04
CA VAL A 137 -10.72 -19.51 14.46
C VAL A 137 -9.37 -18.82 14.56
N LEU A 138 -9.32 -17.70 15.29
CA LEU A 138 -8.14 -16.84 15.33
C LEU A 138 -8.03 -16.10 16.67
N PRO A 139 -6.86 -15.49 16.97
CA PRO A 139 -6.69 -14.68 18.16
C PRO A 139 -7.68 -13.51 18.23
N TYR A 140 -8.27 -13.26 19.40
CA TYR A 140 -9.25 -12.17 19.61
C TYR A 140 -8.75 -10.82 19.09
N GLU A 141 -7.48 -10.50 19.30
CA GLU A 141 -6.87 -9.23 18.84
C GLU A 141 -6.84 -9.05 17.32
N ASN A 142 -6.96 -10.15 16.56
CA ASN A 142 -7.04 -10.11 15.09
C ASN A 142 -8.49 -10.12 14.55
N ALA A 143 -9.49 -10.31 15.43
CA ALA A 143 -10.87 -10.51 15.00
C ALA A 143 -11.41 -9.31 14.22
N LYS A 144 -11.06 -8.08 14.64
CA LYS A 144 -11.50 -6.84 13.96
C LYS A 144 -10.97 -6.73 12.54
N GLU A 145 -9.71 -7.10 12.31
CA GLU A 145 -9.10 -7.15 10.98
C GLU A 145 -9.79 -8.19 10.10
N ALA A 146 -9.97 -9.40 10.61
CA ALA A 146 -10.62 -10.49 9.88
C ALA A 146 -12.09 -10.18 9.54
N SER A 147 -12.80 -9.49 10.43
CA SER A 147 -14.22 -9.16 10.28
C SER A 147 -14.55 -8.16 9.18
N LEU A 148 -13.54 -7.59 8.50
CA LEU A 148 -13.73 -6.83 7.25
C LEU A 148 -14.20 -7.73 6.08
N VAL A 149 -14.01 -9.05 6.19
CA VAL A 149 -14.37 -10.01 5.15
C VAL A 149 -15.77 -10.53 5.44
N SER A 150 -16.76 -10.11 4.65
CA SER A 150 -18.14 -10.62 4.76
C SER A 150 -18.25 -12.08 4.29
N GLY A 151 -19.23 -12.83 4.80
CA GLY A 151 -19.56 -14.18 4.34
C GLY A 151 -18.64 -15.30 4.86
N ILE A 152 -17.86 -15.04 5.89
CA ILE A 152 -17.11 -16.00 6.69
C ILE A 152 -17.30 -15.68 8.18
N GLU A 153 -17.54 -16.69 9.01
CA GLU A 153 -17.70 -16.53 10.46
C GLU A 153 -16.33 -16.39 11.12
N ILE A 154 -16.12 -15.29 11.84
CA ILE A 154 -14.89 -15.04 12.57
C ILE A 154 -15.09 -15.48 14.02
N ILE A 155 -14.42 -16.55 14.43
CA ILE A 155 -14.50 -17.11 15.78
C ILE A 155 -13.28 -16.64 16.59
N PRO A 156 -13.46 -15.63 17.45
CA PRO A 156 -12.36 -15.08 18.24
C PRO A 156 -12.06 -15.98 19.44
N ALA A 157 -10.78 -16.23 19.69
CA ALA A 157 -10.35 -16.99 20.87
C ALA A 157 -9.19 -16.26 21.57
N GLU A 158 -9.26 -16.15 22.90
CA GLU A 158 -8.21 -15.53 23.70
C GLU A 158 -7.12 -16.52 24.09
N ASN A 159 -7.48 -17.82 24.17
CA ASN A 159 -6.61 -18.88 24.64
C ASN A 159 -7.04 -20.24 24.09
N LEU A 160 -6.17 -21.24 24.26
CA LEU A 160 -6.40 -22.61 23.84
C LEU A 160 -7.60 -23.27 24.52
N LYS A 161 -7.93 -22.86 25.76
CA LYS A 161 -9.10 -23.38 26.48
C LYS A 161 -10.39 -23.02 25.74
N LYS A 162 -10.53 -21.78 25.25
CA LYS A 162 -11.68 -21.37 24.45
C LYS A 162 -11.80 -22.17 23.15
N VAL A 163 -10.66 -22.51 22.54
CA VAL A 163 -10.66 -23.37 21.35
C VAL A 163 -11.09 -24.80 21.69
N ILE A 164 -10.69 -25.36 22.84
CA ILE A 164 -11.13 -26.67 23.29
C ILE A 164 -12.65 -26.66 23.55
N GLU A 165 -13.20 -25.63 24.21
CA GLU A 165 -14.64 -25.43 24.39
C GLU A 165 -15.37 -25.44 23.05
N PHE A 166 -14.88 -24.69 22.06
CA PHE A 166 -15.40 -24.69 20.69
C PHE A 166 -15.38 -26.08 20.05
N LEU A 167 -14.28 -26.81 20.19
CA LEU A 167 -14.12 -28.16 19.62
C LEU A 167 -15.02 -29.20 20.32
N SER A 168 -15.38 -28.97 21.58
CA SER A 168 -16.31 -29.81 22.37
C SER A 168 -17.77 -29.56 22.01
N GLY A 169 -18.07 -28.56 21.15
CA GLY A 169 -19.44 -28.24 20.74
C GLY A 169 -20.03 -26.99 21.38
N GLU A 170 -19.32 -26.29 22.27
CA GLU A 170 -19.77 -25.02 22.82
C GLU A 170 -19.78 -23.95 21.72
N GLU A 171 -20.83 -23.12 21.68
CA GLU A 171 -20.93 -22.01 20.75
C GLU A 171 -20.10 -20.83 21.28
N ILE A 172 -19.25 -20.27 20.39
CA ILE A 172 -18.58 -18.99 20.59
C ILE A 172 -19.29 -17.99 19.67
N GLU A 173 -19.69 -16.85 20.23
CA GLU A 173 -20.31 -15.78 19.47
C GLU A 173 -19.34 -15.28 18.39
N PRO A 174 -19.71 -15.33 17.10
CA PRO A 174 -18.87 -14.81 16.04
C PRO A 174 -18.64 -13.30 16.18
N TYR A 175 -17.45 -12.84 15.85
CA TYR A 175 -17.14 -11.41 15.86
C TYR A 175 -17.98 -10.72 14.77
N PRO A 176 -18.68 -9.60 15.09
CA PRO A 176 -19.57 -8.93 14.15
C PRO A 176 -18.79 -8.35 12.97
N PHE A 177 -19.42 -8.28 11.81
CA PHE A 177 -18.86 -7.64 10.64
C PHE A 177 -18.51 -6.17 10.94
N THR A 178 -17.29 -5.77 10.57
CA THR A 178 -16.83 -4.39 10.73
C THR A 178 -17.14 -3.59 9.47
N GLU A 179 -18.07 -2.64 9.58
CA GLU A 179 -18.34 -1.70 8.50
C GLU A 179 -17.17 -0.75 8.29
N PHE A 180 -16.87 -0.50 7.01
CA PHE A 180 -15.86 0.48 6.63
C PHE A 180 -16.49 1.88 6.65
N VAL A 181 -16.01 2.73 7.55
CA VAL A 181 -16.35 4.16 7.59
C VAL A 181 -15.05 4.93 7.33
N GLY A 182 -15.03 5.73 6.28
CA GLY A 182 -13.92 6.62 5.95
C GLY A 182 -13.69 7.66 7.07
N LYS A 183 -12.53 8.30 7.08
CA LYS A 183 -12.23 9.37 8.06
C LYS A 183 -12.70 10.74 7.57
N THR A 184 -13.09 11.60 8.51
CA THR A 184 -13.49 12.99 8.24
C THR A 184 -12.27 13.91 8.07
N ALA A 185 -12.48 15.08 7.46
CA ALA A 185 -11.42 16.07 7.17
C ALA A 185 -10.66 16.59 8.41
N ASP A 186 -11.34 16.70 9.54
CA ASP A 186 -10.79 17.29 10.79
C ASP A 186 -9.66 16.44 11.41
N GLU A 187 -9.41 15.27 10.92
CA GLU A 187 -8.38 14.35 11.45
C GLU A 187 -6.99 14.53 10.81
N TYR A 188 -6.79 15.53 9.95
CA TYR A 188 -5.50 15.76 9.29
C TYR A 188 -4.69 16.87 9.98
N ALA A 189 -3.40 16.58 10.18
CA ALA A 189 -2.49 17.49 10.92
C ALA A 189 -2.08 18.75 10.16
N SER A 190 -2.26 18.80 8.82
CA SER A 190 -1.84 19.90 7.95
C SER A 190 -3.01 20.37 7.10
N ASP A 191 -3.13 21.70 6.92
CA ASP A 191 -4.18 22.31 6.12
C ASP A 191 -3.57 23.36 5.17
N LEU A 192 -4.05 23.37 3.92
CA LEU A 192 -3.62 24.32 2.88
C LEU A 192 -3.84 25.79 3.27
N LYS A 193 -4.81 26.09 4.14
CA LYS A 193 -5.05 27.48 4.62
C LYS A 193 -3.83 28.11 5.31
N TYR A 194 -2.90 27.28 5.80
CA TYR A 194 -1.66 27.76 6.41
C TYR A 194 -0.50 27.94 5.41
N VAL A 195 -0.69 27.50 4.15
CA VAL A 195 0.29 27.68 3.07
C VAL A 195 0.01 29.02 2.39
N LYS A 196 0.75 30.04 2.75
CA LYS A 196 0.59 31.40 2.20
C LYS A 196 1.23 31.50 0.81
N GLY A 197 0.59 32.21 -0.10
CA GLY A 197 1.04 32.35 -1.49
C GLY A 197 1.05 31.01 -2.24
N GLN A 198 2.06 30.79 -3.09
CA GLN A 198 2.27 29.51 -3.81
C GLN A 198 1.08 29.08 -4.70
N TYR A 199 0.35 30.01 -5.28
CA TYR A 199 -0.89 29.77 -6.01
C TYR A 199 -0.73 28.74 -7.13
N VAL A 200 0.38 28.83 -7.90
CA VAL A 200 0.67 27.90 -9.00
C VAL A 200 0.93 26.48 -8.47
N ALA A 201 1.74 26.35 -7.40
CA ALA A 201 2.06 25.07 -6.81
C ALA A 201 0.84 24.44 -6.12
N ARG A 202 -0.02 25.24 -5.47
CA ARG A 202 -1.30 24.78 -4.88
C ARG A 202 -2.25 24.28 -5.97
N ARG A 203 -2.38 24.99 -7.10
CA ARG A 203 -3.20 24.58 -8.24
C ARG A 203 -2.65 23.30 -8.88
N ALA A 204 -1.33 23.22 -9.09
CA ALA A 204 -0.68 22.01 -9.58
C ALA A 204 -0.92 20.81 -8.67
N LEU A 205 -0.89 21.02 -7.34
CA LEU A 205 -1.17 19.99 -6.35
C LEU A 205 -2.63 19.52 -6.42
N GLU A 206 -3.59 20.43 -6.53
CA GLU A 206 -5.01 20.12 -6.73
C GLU A 206 -5.22 19.26 -7.99
N VAL A 207 -4.62 19.65 -9.12
CA VAL A 207 -4.67 18.88 -10.38
C VAL A 207 -4.03 17.50 -10.18
N ALA A 208 -2.85 17.44 -9.56
CA ALA A 208 -2.13 16.20 -9.33
C ALA A 208 -2.96 15.19 -8.52
N VAL A 209 -3.54 15.59 -7.38
CA VAL A 209 -4.35 14.68 -6.54
C VAL A 209 -5.69 14.33 -7.19
N SER A 210 -6.28 15.25 -7.98
CA SER A 210 -7.53 14.99 -8.68
C SER A 210 -7.39 13.91 -9.76
N GLY A 211 -6.26 13.89 -10.47
CA GLY A 211 -6.02 12.93 -11.54
C GLY A 211 -5.14 11.74 -11.14
N GLY A 212 -4.52 11.76 -9.95
CA GLY A 212 -3.51 10.76 -9.55
C GLY A 212 -2.17 10.96 -10.27
N HIS A 213 -1.85 12.19 -10.69
CA HIS A 213 -0.65 12.49 -11.48
C HIS A 213 0.61 12.57 -10.64
N ASN A 214 1.71 12.03 -11.16
CA ASN A 214 3.02 12.16 -10.55
C ASN A 214 3.52 13.60 -10.66
N MET A 215 4.08 14.15 -9.57
CA MET A 215 4.45 15.55 -9.45
C MET A 215 5.88 15.74 -8.96
N LEU A 216 6.62 16.67 -9.57
CA LEU A 216 7.92 17.15 -9.13
C LEU A 216 7.85 18.65 -8.80
N MET A 217 8.23 18.99 -7.56
CA MET A 217 8.36 20.36 -7.09
C MET A 217 9.84 20.78 -7.10
N VAL A 218 10.17 21.83 -7.84
CA VAL A 218 11.52 22.39 -7.93
C VAL A 218 11.53 23.77 -7.29
N GLY A 219 12.42 24.01 -6.34
CA GLY A 219 12.49 25.34 -5.69
C GLY A 219 13.64 25.44 -4.70
N ALA A 220 13.98 26.65 -4.30
CA ALA A 220 15.04 26.94 -3.35
C ALA A 220 14.78 26.26 -1.97
N PRO A 221 15.82 26.02 -1.16
CA PRO A 221 15.63 25.61 0.23
C PRO A 221 14.77 26.61 0.99
N GLY A 222 13.79 26.11 1.75
CA GLY A 222 12.86 26.96 2.51
C GLY A 222 11.67 27.53 1.71
N SER A 223 11.50 27.20 0.42
CA SER A 223 10.36 27.67 -0.38
C SER A 223 9.02 27.02 -0.03
N GLY A 224 8.95 26.09 0.93
CA GLY A 224 7.69 25.46 1.37
C GLY A 224 7.30 24.16 0.70
N LYS A 225 8.16 23.54 -0.13
CA LYS A 225 7.90 22.26 -0.84
C LYS A 225 7.42 21.15 0.08
N THR A 226 8.14 20.92 1.17
CA THR A 226 7.78 19.88 2.16
C THR A 226 6.48 20.19 2.89
N MET A 227 6.18 21.49 3.13
CA MET A 227 4.92 21.93 3.73
C MET A 227 3.73 21.64 2.80
N LEU A 228 3.85 21.98 1.51
CA LEU A 228 2.87 21.65 0.47
C LEU A 228 2.63 20.15 0.38
N ALA A 229 3.71 19.34 0.33
CA ALA A 229 3.59 17.89 0.26
C ALA A 229 2.85 17.30 1.47
N LYS A 230 3.09 17.82 2.68
CA LYS A 230 2.41 17.39 3.92
C LYS A 230 0.92 17.73 3.94
N CYS A 231 0.44 18.64 3.09
CA CYS A 231 -0.99 18.92 2.94
C CYS A 231 -1.71 17.93 2.02
N ILE A 232 -1.00 17.11 1.23
CA ILE A 232 -1.63 16.16 0.31
C ILE A 232 -2.63 15.23 1.01
N PRO A 233 -2.32 14.61 2.17
CA PRO A 233 -3.27 13.75 2.86
C PRO A 233 -4.62 14.42 3.17
N SER A 234 -4.66 15.74 3.35
CA SER A 234 -5.88 16.47 3.65
C SER A 234 -6.76 16.78 2.44
N ILE A 235 -6.22 16.65 1.22
CA ILE A 235 -6.94 16.96 -0.04
C ILE A 235 -7.09 15.76 -0.97
N ILE A 236 -6.40 14.65 -0.70
CA ILE A 236 -6.49 13.44 -1.52
C ILE A 236 -7.88 12.80 -1.39
N PRO A 237 -8.44 12.20 -2.48
CA PRO A 237 -9.76 11.59 -2.44
C PRO A 237 -9.86 10.47 -1.40
N ASP A 238 -11.06 10.28 -0.86
CA ASP A 238 -11.33 9.17 0.05
C ASP A 238 -11.13 7.81 -0.62
N MET A 239 -10.70 6.83 0.18
CA MET A 239 -10.55 5.45 -0.29
C MET A 239 -11.91 4.79 -0.43
N THR A 240 -12.06 3.93 -1.44
CA THR A 240 -13.16 2.96 -1.47
C THR A 240 -12.91 1.82 -0.49
N PHE A 241 -13.91 1.00 -0.25
CA PHE A 241 -13.75 -0.18 0.59
C PHE A 241 -12.73 -1.17 0.01
N GLU A 242 -12.77 -1.37 -1.31
CA GLU A 242 -11.83 -2.24 -2.03
C GLU A 242 -10.38 -1.73 -1.90
N GLU A 243 -10.14 -0.43 -2.15
CA GLU A 243 -8.83 0.18 -1.95
C GLU A 243 -8.34 0.04 -0.50
N ALA A 244 -9.26 0.18 0.47
CA ALA A 244 -8.93 0.01 1.89
C ALA A 244 -8.56 -1.43 2.23
N LEU A 245 -9.27 -2.43 1.67
CA LEU A 245 -8.94 -3.85 1.86
C LEU A 245 -7.57 -4.20 1.29
N GLU A 246 -7.27 -3.78 0.05
CA GLU A 246 -5.96 -4.03 -0.59
C GLU A 246 -4.83 -3.40 0.23
N THR A 247 -5.00 -2.15 0.62
CA THR A 247 -4.00 -1.43 1.44
C THR A 247 -3.82 -2.10 2.80
N THR A 248 -4.93 -2.47 3.47
CA THR A 248 -4.89 -3.13 4.76
C THR A 248 -4.19 -4.49 4.68
N ALA A 249 -4.40 -5.27 3.61
CA ALA A 249 -3.73 -6.55 3.40
C ALA A 249 -2.20 -6.40 3.33
N ILE A 250 -1.70 -5.36 2.65
CA ILE A 250 -0.26 -5.06 2.59
C ILE A 250 0.28 -4.72 3.99
N TYR A 251 -0.41 -3.83 4.72
CA TYR A 251 0.00 -3.42 6.08
C TYR A 251 -0.08 -4.58 7.08
N SER A 252 -1.04 -5.47 6.92
CA SER A 252 -1.19 -6.69 7.72
C SER A 252 0.01 -7.63 7.55
N VAL A 253 0.41 -7.93 6.30
CA VAL A 253 1.58 -8.78 6.00
C VAL A 253 2.89 -8.11 6.42
N TYR A 254 3.01 -6.80 6.25
CA TYR A 254 4.17 -6.06 6.73
C TYR A 254 4.29 -6.09 8.26
N GLY A 255 3.17 -6.15 8.98
CA GLY A 255 3.09 -6.11 10.43
C GLY A 255 2.99 -4.70 11.02
N ALA A 256 2.54 -3.72 10.23
CA ALA A 256 2.36 -2.32 10.64
C ALA A 256 0.88 -1.90 10.79
N LEU A 257 -0.05 -2.85 10.73
CA LEU A 257 -1.47 -2.57 10.95
C LEU A 257 -1.73 -2.30 12.44
N ASP A 258 -2.38 -1.17 12.74
CA ASP A 258 -2.89 -0.93 14.09
C ASP A 258 -4.07 -1.87 14.37
N ARG A 259 -3.89 -2.78 15.32
CA ARG A 259 -4.89 -3.79 15.68
C ARG A 259 -6.17 -3.19 16.27
N LYS A 260 -6.08 -2.02 16.91
CA LYS A 260 -7.25 -1.34 17.48
C LYS A 260 -8.14 -0.78 16.37
N GLU A 261 -7.52 -0.27 15.30
CA GLU A 261 -8.25 0.21 14.11
C GLU A 261 -8.70 -0.96 13.23
N GLY A 262 -7.85 -1.98 13.03
CA GLY A 262 -8.10 -3.17 12.23
C GLY A 262 -8.16 -2.93 10.73
N VAL A 263 -8.14 -1.67 10.28
CA VAL A 263 -8.25 -1.27 8.88
C VAL A 263 -7.51 0.04 8.61
N ILE A 264 -6.90 0.16 7.44
CA ILE A 264 -6.33 1.43 6.96
C ILE A 264 -7.45 2.27 6.37
N ARG A 265 -7.77 3.39 7.01
CA ARG A 265 -8.87 4.30 6.62
C ARG A 265 -8.42 5.55 5.88
N LYS A 266 -7.14 5.87 5.95
CA LYS A 266 -6.51 7.02 5.26
C LYS A 266 -5.58 6.50 4.18
N ARG A 267 -5.54 7.19 3.03
CA ARG A 267 -4.52 6.89 2.02
C ARG A 267 -3.14 7.04 2.63
N PRO A 268 -2.26 6.05 2.46
CA PRO A 268 -0.90 6.11 2.97
C PRO A 268 -0.14 7.33 2.41
N PHE A 269 0.63 7.98 3.26
CA PHE A 269 1.60 8.99 2.87
C PHE A 269 2.96 8.54 3.39
N VAL A 270 3.73 7.91 2.51
CA VAL A 270 5.00 7.27 2.85
C VAL A 270 6.15 8.19 2.43
N THR A 271 7.02 8.51 3.39
CA THR A 271 8.19 9.36 3.16
C THR A 271 9.45 8.59 3.54
N PRO A 272 10.08 7.88 2.60
CA PRO A 272 11.37 7.24 2.85
C PRO A 272 12.45 8.29 3.11
N HIS A 273 13.37 7.98 4.00
CA HIS A 273 14.59 8.78 4.10
C HIS A 273 15.51 8.50 2.90
N HIS A 274 16.27 9.49 2.39
CA HIS A 274 17.14 9.32 1.21
C HIS A 274 18.25 8.26 1.43
N THR A 275 18.58 7.90 2.68
CA THR A 275 19.50 6.81 3.03
C THR A 275 18.84 5.42 3.06
N ALA A 276 17.53 5.31 2.76
CA ALA A 276 16.84 4.03 2.75
C ALA A 276 17.49 3.06 1.76
N THR A 277 17.68 1.81 2.19
CA THR A 277 18.24 0.77 1.33
C THR A 277 17.23 0.31 0.27
N ASN A 278 17.72 -0.26 -0.84
CA ASN A 278 16.83 -0.83 -1.86
C ASN A 278 15.91 -1.91 -1.29
N ILE A 279 16.40 -2.71 -0.32
CA ILE A 279 15.59 -3.74 0.34
C ILE A 279 14.45 -3.10 1.17
N ALA A 280 14.72 -1.99 1.85
CA ALA A 280 13.68 -1.29 2.58
C ALA A 280 12.61 -0.70 1.65
N LEU A 281 12.99 -0.22 0.46
CA LEU A 281 12.07 0.36 -0.52
C LEU A 281 11.28 -0.71 -1.29
N VAL A 282 11.98 -1.66 -1.89
CA VAL A 282 11.40 -2.70 -2.76
C VAL A 282 10.75 -3.82 -1.95
N GLY A 283 11.31 -4.13 -0.80
CA GLY A 283 10.97 -5.30 -0.02
C GLY A 283 11.98 -6.42 -0.19
N GLY A 284 11.78 -7.49 0.54
CA GLY A 284 12.68 -8.63 0.57
C GLY A 284 12.96 -9.11 1.99
N GLY A 285 14.18 -9.52 2.25
CA GLY A 285 14.56 -10.09 3.54
C GLY A 285 14.39 -11.61 3.60
N GLN A 286 14.53 -12.29 4.74
CA GLN A 286 14.37 -13.75 4.85
C GLN A 286 12.93 -14.21 4.59
N SER A 287 11.94 -13.46 4.96
CA SER A 287 10.49 -13.71 4.82
C SER A 287 9.87 -12.79 3.76
N VAL A 288 10.50 -12.55 2.64
CA VAL A 288 10.04 -11.76 1.48
C VAL A 288 8.87 -10.81 1.79
N LYS A 289 9.10 -9.81 2.65
CA LYS A 289 8.08 -8.81 3.04
C LYS A 289 7.97 -7.70 1.99
N PRO A 290 6.78 -7.06 1.85
CA PRO A 290 6.64 -5.87 1.02
C PRO A 290 7.55 -4.74 1.52
N GLY A 291 7.95 -3.81 0.64
CA GLY A 291 8.74 -2.65 0.98
C GLY A 291 7.91 -1.37 1.14
N LEU A 292 8.59 -0.24 1.41
CA LEU A 292 7.96 1.07 1.58
C LEU A 292 7.18 1.52 0.33
N ILE A 293 7.61 1.09 -0.87
CA ILE A 293 6.89 1.37 -2.13
C ILE A 293 5.51 0.71 -2.10
N SER A 294 5.41 -0.56 -1.67
CA SER A 294 4.12 -1.25 -1.54
C SER A 294 3.27 -0.68 -0.39
N LEU A 295 3.89 -0.18 0.68
CA LEU A 295 3.15 0.52 1.74
C LEU A 295 2.53 1.85 1.27
N ALA A 296 3.04 2.44 0.18
CA ALA A 296 2.44 3.62 -0.45
C ALA A 296 1.27 3.29 -1.40
N HIS A 297 0.94 2.00 -1.59
CA HIS A 297 -0.16 1.57 -2.47
C HIS A 297 -1.48 2.27 -2.13
N ASN A 298 -2.22 2.69 -3.15
CA ASN A 298 -3.42 3.51 -3.06
C ASN A 298 -3.22 4.86 -2.34
N GLY A 299 -1.97 5.32 -2.22
CA GLY A 299 -1.58 6.52 -1.51
C GLY A 299 -0.53 7.34 -2.22
N VAL A 300 0.38 7.91 -1.45
CA VAL A 300 1.45 8.81 -1.93
C VAL A 300 2.80 8.32 -1.46
N LEU A 301 3.75 8.23 -2.38
CA LEU A 301 5.18 8.10 -2.08
C LEU A 301 5.82 9.48 -2.24
N TYR A 302 6.24 10.08 -1.13
CA TYR A 302 6.91 11.38 -1.15
C TYR A 302 8.42 11.25 -1.02
N LEU A 303 9.15 11.69 -2.04
CA LEU A 303 10.61 11.73 -2.05
C LEU A 303 11.10 13.15 -1.85
N ASP A 304 11.45 13.50 -0.62
CA ASP A 304 12.09 14.78 -0.34
C ASP A 304 13.54 14.75 -0.80
N GLU A 305 14.03 15.85 -1.38
CA GLU A 305 15.38 15.96 -1.90
C GLU A 305 15.74 14.81 -2.85
N MET A 306 14.89 14.53 -3.85
CA MET A 306 15.00 13.38 -4.76
C MET A 306 16.41 13.14 -5.33
N PRO A 307 17.24 14.16 -5.71
CA PRO A 307 18.61 13.93 -6.20
C PRO A 307 19.60 13.42 -5.14
N GLU A 308 19.22 13.39 -3.85
CA GLU A 308 20.08 12.85 -2.78
C GLU A 308 19.95 11.32 -2.63
N TYR A 309 18.92 10.72 -3.22
CA TYR A 309 18.81 9.27 -3.32
C TYR A 309 19.86 8.70 -4.27
N THR A 310 20.30 7.47 -4.03
CA THR A 310 21.19 6.80 -4.97
C THR A 310 20.47 6.54 -6.30
N ARG A 311 21.21 6.56 -7.43
CA ARG A 311 20.65 6.28 -8.74
C ARG A 311 19.95 4.91 -8.78
N GLN A 312 20.55 3.90 -8.15
CA GLN A 312 19.97 2.56 -8.08
C GLN A 312 18.61 2.54 -7.37
N THR A 313 18.49 3.30 -6.29
CA THR A 313 17.23 3.48 -5.54
C THR A 313 16.15 4.12 -6.40
N LEU A 314 16.49 5.18 -7.15
CA LEU A 314 15.53 5.85 -8.05
C LEU A 314 15.10 4.97 -9.22
N GLU A 315 16.01 4.18 -9.78
CA GLU A 315 15.67 3.24 -10.89
C GLU A 315 14.69 2.14 -10.45
N CYS A 316 14.66 1.75 -9.16
CA CYS A 316 13.68 0.78 -8.66
C CYS A 316 12.23 1.26 -8.77
N LEU A 317 12.00 2.58 -8.88
CA LEU A 317 10.65 3.17 -9.03
C LEU A 317 10.07 2.99 -10.44
N ARG A 318 10.91 2.66 -11.44
CA ARG A 318 10.45 2.61 -12.84
C ARG A 318 9.38 1.57 -13.08
N GLN A 319 9.56 0.36 -12.54
CA GLN A 319 8.59 -0.71 -12.69
C GLN A 319 7.25 -0.37 -12.01
N PRO A 320 7.19 -0.01 -10.71
CA PRO A 320 5.92 0.30 -10.08
C PRO A 320 5.20 1.50 -10.68
N LEU A 321 5.91 2.52 -11.17
CA LEU A 321 5.30 3.67 -11.86
C LEU A 321 4.73 3.33 -13.26
N GLU A 322 5.09 2.19 -13.83
CA GLU A 322 4.59 1.72 -15.13
C GLU A 322 3.52 0.65 -14.98
N ASP A 323 3.79 -0.34 -14.13
CA ASP A 323 3.00 -1.55 -14.01
C ASP A 323 2.05 -1.56 -12.79
N GLY A 324 2.19 -0.59 -11.85
CA GLY A 324 1.45 -0.57 -10.58
C GLY A 324 1.80 -1.73 -9.63
N VAL A 325 2.87 -2.46 -9.91
CA VAL A 325 3.32 -3.60 -9.11
C VAL A 325 4.83 -3.60 -8.94
N ILE A 326 5.30 -4.19 -7.85
CA ILE A 326 6.71 -4.45 -7.63
C ILE A 326 6.96 -5.95 -7.49
N THR A 327 7.98 -6.45 -8.16
CA THR A 327 8.35 -7.87 -8.12
C THR A 327 9.57 -8.06 -7.23
N VAL A 328 9.40 -8.81 -6.15
CA VAL A 328 10.51 -9.21 -5.26
C VAL A 328 10.93 -10.61 -5.65
N SER A 329 12.11 -10.70 -6.30
CA SER A 329 12.65 -11.98 -6.79
C SER A 329 13.61 -12.59 -5.79
N ARG A 330 13.49 -13.91 -5.57
CA ARG A 330 14.44 -14.75 -4.82
C ARG A 330 14.71 -16.05 -5.55
N ALA A 331 15.75 -16.76 -5.12
CA ALA A 331 16.22 -17.99 -5.73
C ALA A 331 15.12 -19.07 -5.98
N LYS A 332 14.00 -19.01 -5.24
CA LYS A 332 12.89 -19.98 -5.36
C LYS A 332 11.51 -19.33 -5.55
N ALA A 333 11.41 -17.98 -5.67
CA ALA A 333 10.12 -17.33 -5.67
C ALA A 333 10.16 -15.91 -6.25
N ASN A 334 9.18 -15.60 -7.09
CA ASN A 334 8.88 -14.25 -7.54
C ASN A 334 7.54 -13.82 -6.94
N ILE A 335 7.59 -12.95 -5.94
CA ILE A 335 6.39 -12.43 -5.29
C ILE A 335 6.09 -11.05 -5.85
N LYS A 336 4.85 -10.84 -6.26
CA LYS A 336 4.35 -9.54 -6.71
C LYS A 336 3.58 -8.87 -5.58
N TYR A 337 3.90 -7.60 -5.31
CA TYR A 337 3.14 -6.76 -4.41
C TYR A 337 2.52 -5.60 -5.18
N PRO A 338 1.27 -5.23 -4.89
CA PRO A 338 0.66 -4.01 -5.40
C PRO A 338 1.50 -2.79 -5.02
N ALA A 339 1.65 -1.86 -5.96
CA ALA A 339 2.44 -0.66 -5.79
C ALA A 339 1.93 0.46 -6.71
N ASP A 340 0.62 0.63 -6.77
CA ASP A 340 -0.02 1.75 -7.47
C ASP A 340 -0.11 2.93 -6.49
N PHE A 341 0.70 3.95 -6.72
CA PHE A 341 0.82 5.12 -5.86
C PHE A 341 1.06 6.38 -6.70
N MET A 342 0.70 7.51 -6.17
CA MET A 342 1.08 8.82 -6.71
C MET A 342 2.49 9.18 -6.22
N LEU A 343 3.44 9.36 -7.14
CA LEU A 343 4.77 9.85 -6.82
C LEU A 343 4.74 11.37 -6.68
N VAL A 344 5.11 11.87 -5.52
CA VAL A 344 5.41 13.29 -5.30
C VAL A 344 6.87 13.41 -4.93
N ALA A 345 7.59 14.29 -5.60
CA ALA A 345 8.99 14.51 -5.31
C ALA A 345 9.32 15.99 -5.16
N SER A 346 10.33 16.29 -4.36
CA SER A 346 10.89 17.64 -4.27
C SER A 346 12.38 17.62 -4.64
N MET A 347 12.87 18.72 -5.21
CA MET A 347 14.29 18.94 -5.42
C MET A 347 14.65 20.42 -5.37
N ASN A 348 15.92 20.69 -5.15
CA ASN A 348 16.47 22.04 -5.34
C ASN A 348 16.87 22.23 -6.82
N PRO A 349 16.93 23.46 -7.34
CA PRO A 349 17.28 23.72 -8.75
C PRO A 349 18.75 23.42 -9.07
N CYS A 350 19.61 23.42 -8.05
CA CYS A 350 21.05 23.12 -8.12
C CYS A 350 21.59 22.66 -6.75
N PRO A 351 22.85 22.21 -6.63
CA PRO A 351 23.42 21.80 -5.35
C PRO A 351 23.39 22.88 -4.26
N CYS A 352 23.60 24.16 -4.57
CA CYS A 352 23.52 25.23 -3.58
C CYS A 352 22.07 25.75 -3.37
N GLY A 353 21.12 25.36 -4.22
CA GLY A 353 19.71 25.72 -4.11
C GLY A 353 19.34 27.10 -4.67
N ASN A 354 20.31 27.89 -5.18
CA ASN A 354 20.07 29.29 -5.54
C ASN A 354 19.99 29.55 -7.05
N TYR A 355 20.06 28.53 -7.91
CA TYR A 355 19.95 28.73 -9.36
C TYR A 355 18.57 29.27 -9.72
N GLY A 356 18.51 30.40 -10.45
CA GLY A 356 17.29 31.12 -10.78
C GLY A 356 16.68 31.94 -9.63
N SER A 357 17.37 32.06 -8.49
CA SER A 357 16.88 32.89 -7.37
C SER A 357 17.04 34.38 -7.65
N ALA A 358 15.99 35.16 -7.41
CA ALA A 358 16.04 36.63 -7.49
C ALA A 358 16.82 37.28 -6.33
N THR A 359 17.00 36.58 -5.19
CA THR A 359 17.53 37.15 -3.96
C THR A 359 18.95 36.68 -3.60
N LYS A 360 19.40 35.54 -4.12
CA LYS A 360 20.70 34.93 -3.81
C LYS A 360 21.39 34.46 -5.07
N GLU A 361 22.67 34.81 -5.19
CA GLU A 361 23.50 34.39 -6.34
C GLU A 361 23.82 32.88 -6.26
N CYS A 362 23.69 32.20 -7.40
CA CYS A 362 24.09 30.80 -7.54
C CYS A 362 25.61 30.71 -7.69
N LYS A 363 26.25 29.90 -6.87
CA LYS A 363 27.71 29.64 -6.90
C LYS A 363 28.09 28.36 -7.64
N CYS A 364 27.14 27.66 -8.20
CA CYS A 364 27.38 26.40 -8.93
C CYS A 364 27.83 26.67 -10.35
N THR A 365 28.80 25.90 -10.83
CA THR A 365 29.13 25.86 -12.25
C THR A 365 28.06 25.08 -13.03
N ASP A 366 27.91 25.37 -14.34
CA ASP A 366 26.98 24.65 -15.20
C ASP A 366 27.19 23.12 -15.17
N THR A 367 28.45 22.70 -15.10
CA THR A 367 28.81 21.28 -14.97
C THR A 367 28.27 20.66 -13.67
N GLN A 368 28.34 21.40 -12.55
CA GLN A 368 27.78 20.94 -11.28
C GLN A 368 26.25 20.86 -11.32
N ILE A 369 25.60 21.83 -11.93
CA ILE A 369 24.14 21.85 -12.10
C ILE A 369 23.69 20.66 -12.95
N ARG A 370 24.31 20.46 -14.12
CA ARG A 370 24.04 19.32 -15.01
C ARG A 370 24.24 17.98 -14.29
N LYS A 371 25.37 17.81 -13.60
CA LYS A 371 25.67 16.58 -12.84
C LYS A 371 24.65 16.32 -11.74
N TYR A 372 24.18 17.36 -11.05
CA TYR A 372 23.16 17.25 -10.01
C TYR A 372 21.80 16.81 -10.58
N ARG A 373 21.35 17.45 -11.65
CA ARG A 373 20.09 17.12 -12.33
C ARG A 373 20.12 15.74 -12.98
N ALA A 374 21.25 15.35 -13.58
CA ALA A 374 21.46 14.04 -14.20
C ALA A 374 21.42 12.84 -13.23
N LYS A 375 21.36 13.08 -11.90
CA LYS A 375 21.08 12.02 -10.92
C LYS A 375 19.68 11.41 -11.13
N ILE A 376 18.72 12.21 -11.61
CA ILE A 376 17.39 11.74 -12.02
C ILE A 376 17.47 11.38 -13.51
N SER A 377 17.21 10.13 -13.83
CA SER A 377 17.28 9.68 -15.23
C SER A 377 16.13 10.23 -16.07
N GLY A 378 16.38 10.48 -17.36
CA GLY A 378 15.34 10.89 -18.31
C GLY A 378 14.11 9.99 -18.30
N PRO A 379 14.27 8.65 -18.35
CA PRO A 379 13.14 7.73 -18.24
C PRO A 379 12.30 7.85 -16.96
N LEU A 380 12.88 8.28 -15.83
CA LEU A 380 12.14 8.55 -14.60
C LEU A 380 11.41 9.90 -14.68
N LEU A 381 12.06 10.94 -15.19
CA LEU A 381 11.43 12.25 -15.46
C LEU A 381 10.26 12.12 -16.43
N ASP A 382 10.40 11.27 -17.44
CA ASP A 382 9.30 10.97 -18.36
C ASP A 382 8.05 10.40 -17.65
N ARG A 383 8.16 9.84 -16.45
CA ARG A 383 7.05 9.32 -15.66
C ARG A 383 6.43 10.32 -14.69
N ILE A 384 6.99 11.53 -14.65
CA ILE A 384 6.43 12.65 -13.90
C ILE A 384 5.54 13.46 -14.84
N ASP A 385 4.27 13.63 -14.47
CA ASP A 385 3.27 14.30 -15.33
C ASP A 385 3.30 15.81 -15.16
N ILE A 386 3.51 16.27 -13.93
CA ILE A 386 3.44 17.67 -13.50
C ILE A 386 4.79 18.09 -12.93
N GLN A 387 5.39 19.12 -13.47
CA GLN A 387 6.58 19.76 -12.95
C GLN A 387 6.23 21.21 -12.60
N VAL A 388 6.53 21.63 -11.38
CA VAL A 388 6.17 22.98 -10.92
C VAL A 388 7.30 23.63 -10.16
N GLN A 389 7.51 24.91 -10.43
CA GLN A 389 8.42 25.75 -9.66
C GLN A 389 7.72 26.22 -8.40
N VAL A 390 8.42 26.12 -7.26
CA VAL A 390 7.98 26.62 -5.96
C VAL A 390 8.89 27.76 -5.57
N ASP A 391 8.39 28.98 -5.78
CA ASP A 391 9.15 30.20 -5.51
C ASP A 391 9.20 30.55 -4.04
N ASN A 392 10.11 31.43 -3.63
CA ASN A 392 10.10 31.95 -2.28
C ASN A 392 8.91 32.90 -2.09
N VAL A 393 8.24 32.79 -0.96
CA VAL A 393 7.13 33.67 -0.61
C VAL A 393 7.70 34.99 -0.08
N GLU A 394 7.20 36.11 -0.59
CA GLU A 394 7.59 37.43 -0.12
C GLU A 394 7.03 37.69 1.29
N TYR A 395 7.76 38.50 2.08
CA TYR A 395 7.37 38.80 3.48
C TYR A 395 5.93 39.36 3.57
N ASP A 396 5.56 40.24 2.64
CA ASP A 396 4.22 40.84 2.63
C ASP A 396 3.10 39.82 2.40
N GLN A 397 3.37 38.77 1.61
CA GLN A 397 2.45 37.66 1.41
C GLN A 397 2.34 36.77 2.67
N LEU A 398 3.45 36.60 3.43
CA LEU A 398 3.43 35.82 4.68
C LEU A 398 2.61 36.48 5.78
N VAL A 399 2.65 37.81 5.88
CA VAL A 399 1.94 38.58 6.89
C VAL A 399 0.57 39.10 6.47
N ALA A 400 0.21 38.88 5.19
CA ALA A 400 -1.08 39.27 4.66
C ALA A 400 -2.22 38.67 5.50
N LYS A 401 -3.09 39.53 6.01
CA LYS A 401 -4.31 39.13 6.71
C LYS A 401 -5.34 38.72 5.67
N GLY A 402 -5.48 37.45 5.44
CA GLY A 402 -6.48 36.84 4.57
C GLY A 402 -6.47 35.33 4.80
N ASP A 403 -7.63 34.72 4.79
CA ASP A 403 -7.72 33.26 4.84
C ASP A 403 -7.44 32.72 3.45
N GLU A 404 -6.36 31.94 3.35
CA GLU A 404 -6.14 31.12 2.18
C GLU A 404 -7.19 30.00 2.13
N GLU A 405 -7.44 29.49 0.92
CA GLU A 405 -8.42 28.42 0.72
C GLU A 405 -8.08 27.17 1.54
N SER A 406 -9.06 26.64 2.25
CA SER A 406 -8.86 25.50 3.15
C SER A 406 -8.69 24.18 2.37
N SER A 407 -8.04 23.21 2.99
CA SER A 407 -7.95 21.85 2.46
C SER A 407 -9.32 21.23 2.21
N GLU A 408 -10.31 21.52 3.06
CA GLU A 408 -11.67 20.98 2.89
C GLU A 408 -12.33 21.46 1.58
N THR A 409 -12.20 22.75 1.26
CA THR A 409 -12.75 23.31 0.02
C THR A 409 -12.11 22.68 -1.22
N VAL A 410 -10.78 22.51 -1.20
CA VAL A 410 -10.03 21.85 -2.28
C VAL A 410 -10.45 20.38 -2.39
N ARG A 411 -10.54 19.66 -1.27
CA ARG A 411 -10.95 18.25 -1.22
C ARG A 411 -12.34 18.02 -1.82
N GLN A 412 -13.29 18.94 -1.58
CA GLN A 412 -14.62 18.83 -2.17
C GLN A 412 -14.57 18.91 -3.70
N ARG A 413 -13.74 19.80 -4.28
CA ARG A 413 -13.55 19.85 -5.75
C ARG A 413 -12.85 18.59 -6.28
N VAL A 414 -11.81 18.14 -5.58
CA VAL A 414 -11.09 16.90 -5.90
C VAL A 414 -12.02 15.69 -5.90
N ASN A 415 -12.86 15.55 -4.87
CA ASN A 415 -13.82 14.45 -4.77
C ASN A 415 -14.85 14.49 -5.91
N LYS A 416 -15.36 15.67 -6.28
CA LYS A 416 -16.26 15.81 -7.43
C LYS A 416 -15.61 15.43 -8.76
N ALA A 417 -14.37 15.88 -9.00
CA ALA A 417 -13.61 15.48 -10.19
C ALA A 417 -13.38 13.95 -10.23
N ARG A 418 -13.09 13.33 -9.09
CA ARG A 418 -12.94 11.87 -8.98
C ARG A 418 -14.24 11.11 -9.22
N LEU A 419 -15.38 11.64 -8.81
CA LEU A 419 -16.67 11.02 -9.14
C LEU A 419 -16.92 11.01 -10.65
N ILE A 420 -16.62 12.12 -11.36
CA ILE A 420 -16.70 12.18 -12.83
C ILE A 420 -15.79 11.11 -13.47
N GLN A 421 -14.58 10.95 -12.97
CA GLN A 421 -13.64 9.94 -13.48
C GLN A 421 -14.12 8.51 -13.20
N ARG A 422 -14.62 8.21 -12.01
CA ARG A 422 -15.18 6.90 -11.67
C ARG A 422 -16.35 6.52 -12.57
N GLU A 423 -17.27 7.44 -12.83
CA GLU A 423 -18.39 7.17 -13.75
C GLU A 423 -17.91 6.97 -15.18
N ARG A 424 -16.93 7.79 -15.63
CA ARG A 424 -16.31 7.65 -16.96
C ARG A 424 -15.64 6.30 -17.16
N PHE A 425 -14.98 5.78 -16.15
CA PHE A 425 -14.14 4.57 -16.23
C PHE A 425 -14.80 3.30 -15.68
N LYS A 426 -16.09 3.33 -15.41
CA LYS A 426 -16.85 2.23 -14.81
C LYS A 426 -16.63 0.89 -15.51
N ASP A 427 -16.52 0.91 -16.84
CA ASP A 427 -16.31 -0.28 -17.67
C ASP A 427 -14.84 -0.47 -18.11
N ASP A 428 -13.94 0.43 -17.76
CA ASP A 428 -12.55 0.43 -18.22
C ASP A 428 -11.56 -0.17 -17.19
N GLY A 429 -12.00 -0.44 -15.96
CA GLY A 429 -11.17 -1.05 -14.91
C GLY A 429 -10.05 -0.15 -14.38
N ILE A 430 -10.14 1.18 -14.58
CA ILE A 430 -9.20 2.17 -14.06
C ILE A 430 -9.94 3.18 -13.16
N LEU A 431 -9.21 3.84 -12.25
CA LEU A 431 -9.80 4.69 -11.21
C LEU A 431 -9.60 6.18 -11.46
N CYS A 432 -8.64 6.57 -12.29
CA CYS A 432 -8.27 7.98 -12.48
C CYS A 432 -7.62 8.24 -13.85
N ASN A 433 -7.55 9.53 -14.20
CA ASN A 433 -7.03 9.95 -15.49
C ASN A 433 -5.55 9.59 -15.71
N ALA A 434 -4.73 9.55 -14.65
CA ALA A 434 -3.32 9.15 -14.78
C ALA A 434 -3.15 7.72 -15.28
N GLN A 435 -4.11 6.83 -15.00
CA GLN A 435 -4.08 5.42 -15.42
C GLN A 435 -4.55 5.19 -16.87
N MET A 436 -5.04 6.21 -17.58
CA MET A 436 -5.48 6.06 -18.98
C MET A 436 -4.35 5.52 -19.86
N GLY A 437 -4.65 4.47 -20.63
CA GLY A 437 -3.82 4.02 -21.75
C GLY A 437 -4.20 4.69 -23.08
N GLU A 438 -3.55 4.32 -24.18
CA GLU A 438 -3.81 4.88 -25.50
C GLU A 438 -5.27 4.74 -25.95
N ARG A 439 -5.93 3.62 -25.62
CA ARG A 439 -7.34 3.39 -25.94
C ARG A 439 -8.25 4.41 -25.24
N GLN A 440 -8.04 4.65 -23.95
CA GLN A 440 -8.83 5.62 -23.18
C GLN A 440 -8.51 7.07 -23.62
N LEU A 441 -7.25 7.38 -23.94
CA LEU A 441 -6.88 8.69 -24.47
C LEU A 441 -7.61 8.99 -25.79
N ALA A 442 -7.66 8.05 -26.71
CA ALA A 442 -8.39 8.21 -27.97
C ALA A 442 -9.90 8.41 -27.76
N LYS A 443 -10.47 7.79 -26.71
CA LYS A 443 -11.91 7.87 -26.40
C LYS A 443 -12.28 9.15 -25.65
N TYR A 444 -11.48 9.55 -24.64
CA TYR A 444 -11.87 10.56 -23.65
C TYR A 444 -11.08 11.88 -23.75
N CYS A 445 -10.01 11.92 -24.54
CA CYS A 445 -9.16 13.11 -24.70
C CYS A 445 -9.17 13.63 -26.14
N VAL A 446 -10.35 13.63 -26.76
CA VAL A 446 -10.53 14.14 -28.13
C VAL A 446 -10.34 15.66 -28.11
N LEU A 447 -9.46 16.17 -28.97
CA LEU A 447 -9.21 17.60 -29.14
C LEU A 447 -10.01 18.17 -30.31
N SER A 448 -10.44 19.42 -30.16
CA SER A 448 -10.96 20.19 -31.30
C SER A 448 -9.84 20.45 -32.35
N PRO A 449 -10.16 20.70 -33.61
CA PRO A 449 -9.14 21.00 -34.64
C PRO A 449 -8.21 22.16 -34.26
N GLU A 450 -8.70 23.15 -33.51
CA GLU A 450 -7.92 24.28 -33.02
C GLU A 450 -6.94 23.85 -31.92
N ASN A 451 -7.41 23.04 -30.95
CA ASN A 451 -6.60 22.54 -29.87
C ASN A 451 -5.56 21.53 -30.36
N ASP A 452 -5.87 20.74 -31.39
CA ASP A 452 -4.88 19.86 -32.03
C ASP A 452 -3.76 20.63 -32.73
N LYS A 453 -4.10 21.74 -33.42
CA LYS A 453 -3.08 22.66 -33.99
C LYS A 453 -2.22 23.30 -32.89
N LEU A 454 -2.82 23.67 -31.73
CA LEU A 454 -2.07 24.21 -30.60
C LEU A 454 -1.12 23.14 -30.02
N MET A 455 -1.61 21.92 -29.81
CA MET A 455 -0.79 20.80 -29.36
C MET A 455 0.38 20.52 -30.30
N LYS A 456 0.14 20.51 -31.62
CA LYS A 456 1.19 20.29 -32.60
C LYS A 456 2.28 21.36 -32.53
N ARG A 457 1.90 22.64 -32.47
CA ARG A 457 2.87 23.75 -32.32
C ARG A 457 3.69 23.63 -31.04
N SER A 458 3.04 23.32 -29.90
CA SER A 458 3.74 23.13 -28.63
C SER A 458 4.67 21.91 -28.67
N PHE A 459 4.25 20.83 -29.34
CA PHE A 459 5.06 19.63 -29.53
C PHE A 459 6.36 19.92 -30.28
N GLU A 460 6.25 20.68 -31.39
CA GLU A 460 7.40 21.08 -32.22
C GLU A 460 8.30 22.10 -31.49
N ALA A 461 7.71 23.10 -30.84
CA ALA A 461 8.46 24.18 -30.17
C ALA A 461 9.23 23.68 -28.92
N LEU A 462 8.67 22.73 -28.17
CA LEU A 462 9.25 22.20 -26.92
C LEU A 462 9.98 20.86 -27.13
N GLY A 463 10.08 20.34 -28.36
CA GLY A 463 10.76 19.07 -28.64
C GLY A 463 10.15 17.88 -27.90
N LEU A 464 8.84 17.86 -27.66
CA LEU A 464 8.17 16.90 -26.80
C LEU A 464 8.22 15.46 -27.36
N SER A 465 8.32 14.47 -26.50
CA SER A 465 8.18 13.06 -26.87
C SER A 465 6.70 12.64 -27.01
N ALA A 466 6.43 11.52 -27.70
CA ALA A 466 5.07 10.97 -27.78
C ALA A 466 4.48 10.69 -26.38
N ARG A 467 5.31 10.25 -25.42
CA ARG A 467 4.90 10.05 -24.03
C ARG A 467 4.50 11.37 -23.36
N ALA A 468 5.23 12.45 -23.63
CA ALA A 468 4.88 13.78 -23.10
C ALA A 468 3.52 14.25 -23.60
N ARG A 469 3.19 14.01 -24.89
CA ARG A 469 1.86 14.31 -25.45
C ARG A 469 0.75 13.57 -24.69
N SER A 470 0.89 12.26 -24.51
CA SER A 470 -0.11 11.46 -23.80
C SER A 470 -0.33 11.97 -22.35
N ARG A 471 0.75 12.39 -21.65
CA ARG A 471 0.66 12.97 -20.30
C ARG A 471 -0.03 14.32 -20.26
N ILE A 472 0.32 15.22 -21.18
CA ILE A 472 -0.35 16.53 -21.30
C ILE A 472 -1.85 16.32 -21.49
N LEU A 473 -2.28 15.36 -22.31
CA LEU A 473 -3.70 15.05 -22.53
C LEU A 473 -4.38 14.54 -21.24
N LYS A 474 -3.73 13.66 -20.48
CA LYS A 474 -4.24 13.18 -19.19
C LYS A 474 -4.43 14.31 -18.17
N VAL A 475 -3.43 15.19 -18.07
CA VAL A 475 -3.48 16.37 -17.20
C VAL A 475 -4.56 17.35 -17.66
N ALA A 476 -4.63 17.66 -18.96
CA ALA A 476 -5.66 18.53 -19.53
C ALA A 476 -7.08 17.99 -19.30
N ARG A 477 -7.27 16.66 -19.36
CA ARG A 477 -8.56 16.04 -19.05
C ARG A 477 -8.89 16.21 -17.55
N THR A 478 -7.91 16.10 -16.67
CA THR A 478 -8.11 16.32 -15.24
C THR A 478 -8.48 17.78 -14.92
N ILE A 479 -7.83 18.74 -15.58
CA ILE A 479 -8.16 20.16 -15.43
C ILE A 479 -9.59 20.43 -15.91
N ALA A 480 -9.99 19.82 -17.04
CA ALA A 480 -11.35 19.94 -17.55
C ALA A 480 -12.39 19.29 -16.62
N ASP A 481 -12.06 18.18 -15.95
CA ASP A 481 -12.91 17.55 -14.94
C ASP A 481 -13.10 18.44 -13.69
N LEU A 482 -12.04 19.15 -13.27
CA LEU A 482 -12.11 20.14 -12.18
C LEU A 482 -12.98 21.36 -12.56
N ASP A 483 -13.00 21.72 -13.84
CA ASP A 483 -13.84 22.80 -14.39
C ASP A 483 -15.25 22.31 -14.78
N TYR A 484 -15.58 21.03 -14.53
CA TYR A 484 -16.85 20.38 -14.94
C TYR A 484 -17.11 20.48 -16.46
N SER A 485 -16.06 20.55 -17.28
CA SER A 485 -16.17 20.62 -18.73
C SER A 485 -16.19 19.23 -19.35
N GLU A 486 -17.14 18.97 -20.26
CA GLU A 486 -17.21 17.70 -20.99
C GLU A 486 -16.05 17.54 -21.98
N THR A 487 -15.54 18.66 -22.52
CA THR A 487 -14.48 18.69 -23.52
C THR A 487 -13.23 19.36 -23.00
N ILE A 488 -12.08 19.02 -23.59
CA ILE A 488 -10.82 19.70 -23.30
C ILE A 488 -10.81 21.02 -24.08
N GLU A 489 -10.94 22.14 -23.36
CA GLU A 489 -10.87 23.50 -23.92
C GLU A 489 -9.41 23.99 -24.03
N LYS A 490 -9.20 25.08 -24.75
CA LYS A 490 -7.88 25.70 -24.94
C LYS A 490 -7.19 26.05 -23.63
N LYS A 491 -7.93 26.60 -22.66
CA LYS A 491 -7.38 26.96 -21.33
C LYS A 491 -6.83 25.75 -20.58
N HIS A 492 -7.53 24.58 -20.63
CA HIS A 492 -7.11 23.34 -20.00
C HIS A 492 -5.81 22.81 -20.61
N LEU A 493 -5.72 22.91 -21.93
CA LEU A 493 -4.55 22.46 -22.65
C LEU A 493 -3.32 23.35 -22.39
N LEU A 494 -3.51 24.68 -22.36
CA LEU A 494 -2.44 25.62 -22.04
C LEU A 494 -1.90 25.45 -20.62
N GLU A 495 -2.79 25.26 -19.62
CA GLU A 495 -2.39 24.98 -18.24
C GLU A 495 -1.58 23.67 -18.17
N ALA A 496 -2.05 22.60 -18.83
CA ALA A 496 -1.36 21.31 -18.84
C ALA A 496 0.02 21.37 -19.53
N ILE A 497 0.16 22.14 -20.62
CA ILE A 497 1.45 22.38 -21.30
C ILE A 497 2.39 23.15 -20.36
N GLY A 498 1.88 24.16 -19.65
CA GLY A 498 2.66 24.92 -18.68
C GLY A 498 3.32 24.08 -17.59
N TYR A 499 2.67 23.00 -17.16
CA TYR A 499 3.25 22.05 -16.19
C TYR A 499 4.36 21.16 -16.78
N ARG A 500 4.60 21.20 -18.07
CA ARG A 500 5.63 20.40 -18.74
C ARG A 500 6.78 21.23 -19.31
N SER A 501 6.55 22.52 -19.55
CA SER A 501 7.53 23.45 -20.15
C SER A 501 8.55 24.00 -19.15
N SER A 502 8.62 23.43 -17.94
CA SER A 502 9.45 23.99 -16.90
C SER A 502 10.88 23.46 -16.91
N MET A 503 11.84 24.37 -16.75
CA MET A 503 13.19 24.31 -16.14
C MET A 503 14.15 23.12 -16.41
N LEU A 504 13.70 21.96 -16.81
CA LEU A 504 14.59 20.80 -17.03
C LEU A 504 14.91 20.61 -18.50
N ASP A 505 14.17 21.27 -19.40
CA ASP A 505 14.32 21.15 -20.85
C ASP A 505 15.29 22.17 -21.45
N ASP A 506 15.77 23.15 -20.68
CA ASP A 506 16.85 24.09 -21.07
C ASP A 506 18.27 23.48 -20.91
N MET A 507 18.40 22.16 -21.14
CA MET A 507 19.68 21.46 -21.02
C MET A 507 20.22 20.94 -22.34
#